data_8e88a1c75ef70ed7c37712ed8ff2aaf0
#
_entry.id   8e88a1c75ef70ed7c37712ed8ff2aaf0
#
_cell.length_a   1.000
_cell.length_b   1.000
_cell.length_c   1.000
_cell.angle_alpha   90.00
_cell.angle_beta   90.00
_cell.angle_gamma   90.00
#
_symmetry.space_group_name_H-M   'P 1'
#
loop_
_entity.id
_entity.type
_entity.pdbx_description
1 polymer ?
#
loop_
_entity_poly.entity_id
_entity_poly.type
_entity_poly.pdbx_seq_one_letter_code
_entity_poly.pdbx_strand_id
1 'polypeptide(L)'
;VVFHNCENLFHPSKDSLSQDGDFTLEGKKRWTYERYKKKLNLLAKTYIATSEGSFPSIIGLCEIENDKCLNDLCKDTPLRKGNYSFIHYNSDDLRGIDVALLYRPSRFKPIEHYKITFPASNDAERTRDVLYVNGEMNKTKLHLYVVHAPSRREHNAKKMLRKSIFDSIYNHIKQLKEKGEENFIIMGDFNDNPWDSSVTKGFHTDSKQTFLVNLMQNYKHKAGSYVYNGEYLCFDQFIISRPLLNTLDSESADYIFRKDFLIEDNPKNKLITPFSTYKGIRYQGGISDHFPIVLKLDFQTNKQ
;
A
#
# COMPACT_ATOMS: atom_id res chain seq x y z
N VAL A 1 -2.68 9.11 -7.01
CA VAL A 1 -2.39 7.74 -6.58
C VAL A 1 -2.37 7.70 -5.06
N VAL A 2 -3.00 6.69 -4.48
CA VAL A 2 -3.01 6.45 -3.02
C VAL A 2 -2.42 5.08 -2.76
N PHE A 3 -1.68 4.90 -1.66
CA PHE A 3 -1.38 3.59 -1.10
C PHE A 3 -1.80 3.55 0.37
N HIS A 4 -2.33 2.40 0.82
CA HIS A 4 -2.74 2.22 2.20
C HIS A 4 -2.64 0.75 2.65
N ASN A 5 -1.98 0.51 3.78
CA ASN A 5 -2.12 -0.74 4.52
C ASN A 5 -3.46 -0.72 5.27
N CYS A 6 -4.32 -1.71 5.00
CA CYS A 6 -5.68 -1.74 5.54
C CYS A 6 -5.78 -2.35 6.95
N GLU A 7 -4.69 -2.74 7.58
CA GLU A 7 -4.70 -3.43 8.89
C GLU A 7 -5.66 -4.63 8.89
N ASN A 8 -5.31 -5.72 8.18
CA ASN A 8 -6.04 -6.98 8.19
C ASN A 8 -7.53 -6.83 7.79
N LEU A 9 -7.81 -6.46 6.55
CA LEU A 9 -9.16 -6.43 6.02
C LEU A 9 -9.62 -7.85 5.66
N PHE A 10 -10.11 -8.58 6.65
CA PHE A 10 -10.72 -9.90 6.52
C PHE A 10 -12.23 -9.80 6.37
N HIS A 11 -12.81 -10.72 5.60
CA HIS A 11 -14.25 -10.90 5.55
C HIS A 11 -14.72 -11.69 6.79
N PRO A 12 -15.86 -11.37 7.42
CA PRO A 12 -16.33 -12.05 8.63
C PRO A 12 -16.74 -13.53 8.42
N SER A 13 -17.00 -13.97 7.20
CA SER A 13 -17.21 -15.38 6.90
C SER A 13 -15.84 -16.06 6.74
N LYS A 14 -15.66 -17.18 7.40
CA LYS A 14 -14.43 -17.97 7.32
C LYS A 14 -14.10 -18.33 5.87
N ASP A 15 -12.87 -18.07 5.46
CA ASP A 15 -12.30 -18.54 4.22
C ASP A 15 -11.50 -19.82 4.50
N SER A 16 -11.73 -20.87 3.73
CA SER A 16 -11.02 -22.15 3.87
C SER A 16 -9.56 -22.09 3.42
N LEU A 17 -9.18 -21.05 2.68
CA LEU A 17 -7.84 -20.86 2.12
C LEU A 17 -6.92 -20.04 3.02
N SER A 18 -7.45 -19.39 4.07
CA SER A 18 -6.69 -18.50 4.95
C SER A 18 -6.68 -19.01 6.41
N GLN A 19 -5.65 -18.60 7.15
CA GLN A 19 -5.59 -18.77 8.62
C GLN A 19 -6.28 -17.58 9.32
N ASP A 20 -7.48 -17.26 8.90
CA ASP A 20 -8.29 -16.13 9.33
C ASP A 20 -9.04 -16.33 10.66
N GLY A 21 -8.89 -17.47 11.31
CA GLY A 21 -9.67 -17.91 12.47
C GLY A 21 -9.81 -16.87 13.59
N ASP A 22 -8.86 -15.96 13.73
CA ASP A 22 -8.95 -14.84 14.68
C ASP A 22 -9.95 -13.76 14.23
N PHE A 23 -10.18 -13.61 12.91
CA PHE A 23 -11.04 -12.59 12.29
C PHE A 23 -12.41 -13.12 11.89
N THR A 24 -12.98 -13.98 12.72
CA THR A 24 -14.35 -14.49 12.59
C THR A 24 -15.18 -14.06 13.78
N LEU A 25 -16.49 -14.33 13.74
CA LEU A 25 -17.40 -14.04 14.86
C LEU A 25 -16.97 -14.76 16.14
N GLU A 26 -16.53 -16.01 16.01
CA GLU A 26 -16.10 -16.89 17.11
C GLU A 26 -14.61 -16.72 17.44
N GLY A 27 -13.85 -16.02 16.56
CA GLY A 27 -12.43 -15.81 16.70
C GLY A 27 -12.06 -14.83 17.84
N LYS A 28 -10.78 -14.78 18.19
CA LYS A 28 -10.27 -13.92 19.29
C LYS A 28 -10.57 -12.45 19.07
N LYS A 29 -10.65 -11.99 17.82
CA LYS A 29 -10.97 -10.61 17.43
C LYS A 29 -12.47 -10.33 17.47
N ARG A 30 -13.32 -11.37 17.51
CA ARG A 30 -14.78 -11.25 17.43
C ARG A 30 -15.19 -10.32 16.29
N TRP A 31 -14.69 -10.64 15.09
CA TRP A 31 -14.85 -9.82 13.89
C TRP A 31 -16.27 -9.98 13.32
N THR A 32 -17.16 -9.02 13.62
CA THR A 32 -18.56 -9.06 13.18
C THR A 32 -18.76 -8.34 11.85
N TYR A 33 -19.85 -8.65 11.14
CA TYR A 33 -20.26 -7.92 9.94
C TYR A 33 -20.43 -6.41 10.18
N GLU A 34 -20.90 -6.01 11.35
CA GLU A 34 -21.04 -4.60 11.70
C GLU A 34 -19.67 -3.90 11.76
N ARG A 35 -18.68 -4.50 12.43
CA ARG A 35 -17.32 -3.99 12.49
C ARG A 35 -16.66 -3.93 11.10
N TYR A 36 -16.87 -4.99 10.32
CA TYR A 36 -16.40 -5.06 8.95
C TYR A 36 -16.97 -3.93 8.07
N LYS A 37 -18.31 -3.78 8.04
CA LYS A 37 -18.97 -2.70 7.29
C LYS A 37 -18.55 -1.32 7.77
N LYS A 38 -18.39 -1.12 9.08
CA LYS A 38 -17.86 0.13 9.62
C LYS A 38 -16.48 0.42 9.07
N LYS A 39 -15.57 -0.57 9.09
CA LYS A 39 -14.21 -0.43 8.55
C LYS A 39 -14.23 -0.12 7.05
N LEU A 40 -15.01 -0.83 6.24
CA LEU A 40 -15.16 -0.55 4.81
C LEU A 40 -15.60 0.91 4.55
N ASN A 41 -16.59 1.40 5.28
CA ASN A 41 -17.07 2.78 5.12
C ASN A 41 -16.01 3.81 5.55
N LEU A 42 -15.23 3.52 6.58
CA LEU A 42 -14.13 4.38 7.02
C LEU A 42 -12.99 4.40 6.00
N LEU A 43 -12.63 3.26 5.41
CA LEU A 43 -11.66 3.18 4.31
C LEU A 43 -12.14 4.00 3.11
N ALA A 44 -13.41 3.83 2.71
CA ALA A 44 -13.99 4.61 1.61
C ALA A 44 -13.98 6.12 1.89
N LYS A 45 -14.36 6.54 3.11
CA LYS A 45 -14.27 7.95 3.55
C LYS A 45 -12.84 8.46 3.44
N THR A 46 -11.87 7.65 3.86
CA THR A 46 -10.45 8.00 3.79
C THR A 46 -10.02 8.26 2.35
N TYR A 47 -10.30 7.34 1.43
CA TYR A 47 -9.88 7.50 0.03
C TYR A 47 -10.55 8.69 -0.65
N ILE A 48 -11.83 8.95 -0.39
CA ILE A 48 -12.51 10.16 -0.89
C ILE A 48 -11.86 11.43 -0.32
N ALA A 49 -11.49 11.42 0.95
CA ALA A 49 -10.86 12.56 1.60
C ALA A 49 -9.45 12.85 1.05
N THR A 50 -8.69 11.85 0.59
CA THR A 50 -7.37 12.05 -0.03
C THR A 50 -7.41 12.82 -1.35
N SER A 51 -8.59 12.97 -1.95
CA SER A 51 -8.81 13.66 -3.22
C SER A 51 -9.84 14.80 -3.09
N GLU A 52 -9.88 15.43 -1.91
CA GLU A 52 -10.70 16.62 -1.64
C GLU A 52 -12.19 16.43 -1.98
N GLY A 53 -12.72 15.22 -1.69
CA GLY A 53 -14.11 14.87 -1.97
C GLY A 53 -14.35 14.25 -3.35
N SER A 54 -13.31 14.16 -4.18
CA SER A 54 -13.31 13.42 -5.44
C SER A 54 -12.87 11.96 -5.22
N PHE A 55 -12.48 11.27 -6.27
CA PHE A 55 -12.09 9.86 -6.23
C PHE A 55 -10.66 9.71 -6.79
N PRO A 56 -9.71 9.11 -6.04
CA PRO A 56 -8.38 8.80 -6.55
C PRO A 56 -8.45 7.97 -7.82
N SER A 57 -7.55 8.22 -8.77
CA SER A 57 -7.51 7.43 -10.02
C SER A 57 -7.04 6.00 -9.78
N ILE A 58 -6.12 5.82 -8.85
CA ILE A 58 -5.47 4.55 -8.49
C ILE A 58 -5.32 4.48 -6.97
N ILE A 59 -5.62 3.31 -6.39
CA ILE A 59 -5.42 3.01 -4.98
C ILE A 59 -4.73 1.64 -4.86
N GLY A 60 -3.47 1.63 -4.41
CA GLY A 60 -2.77 0.43 -3.99
C GLY A 60 -3.15 0.08 -2.56
N LEU A 61 -3.42 -1.18 -2.30
CA LEU A 61 -3.83 -1.69 -1.00
C LEU A 61 -2.96 -2.86 -0.58
N CYS A 62 -2.79 -3.06 0.71
CA CYS A 62 -2.30 -4.32 1.26
C CYS A 62 -3.06 -4.71 2.52
N GLU A 63 -2.81 -5.94 2.98
CA GLU A 63 -3.56 -6.62 4.04
C GLU A 63 -5.04 -6.82 3.66
N ILE A 64 -5.29 -7.24 2.43
CA ILE A 64 -6.59 -7.62 1.88
C ILE A 64 -6.67 -9.14 1.83
N GLU A 65 -7.75 -9.72 2.33
CA GLU A 65 -7.92 -11.18 2.31
C GLU A 65 -8.24 -11.71 0.92
N ASN A 66 -9.24 -11.13 0.23
CA ASN A 66 -9.76 -11.71 -1.00
C ASN A 66 -10.59 -10.71 -1.85
N ASP A 67 -11.00 -11.16 -3.02
CA ASP A 67 -11.85 -10.41 -3.96
C ASP A 67 -13.18 -9.97 -3.35
N LYS A 68 -13.73 -10.72 -2.40
CA LYS A 68 -14.99 -10.37 -1.74
C LYS A 68 -14.85 -9.08 -0.95
N CYS A 69 -13.75 -8.93 -0.19
CA CYS A 69 -13.44 -7.69 0.52
C CYS A 69 -13.33 -6.49 -0.44
N LEU A 70 -12.71 -6.70 -1.60
CA LEU A 70 -12.55 -5.65 -2.61
C LEU A 70 -13.88 -5.29 -3.28
N ASN A 71 -14.71 -6.29 -3.61
CA ASN A 71 -16.05 -6.07 -4.15
C ASN A 71 -16.90 -5.28 -3.17
N ASP A 72 -16.95 -5.69 -1.89
CA ASP A 72 -17.74 -5.01 -0.85
C ASP A 72 -17.24 -3.56 -0.68
N LEU A 73 -15.92 -3.34 -0.68
CA LEU A 73 -15.34 -2.00 -0.61
C LEU A 73 -15.76 -1.14 -1.81
N CYS A 74 -15.71 -1.68 -3.03
CA CYS A 74 -16.00 -0.94 -4.25
C CYS A 74 -17.50 -0.74 -4.51
N LYS A 75 -18.35 -1.69 -4.09
CA LYS A 75 -19.78 -1.70 -4.46
C LYS A 75 -20.71 -1.32 -3.32
N ASP A 76 -20.36 -1.69 -2.08
CA ASP A 76 -21.25 -1.53 -0.92
C ASP A 76 -20.92 -0.29 -0.06
N THR A 77 -19.93 0.51 -0.50
CA THR A 77 -19.54 1.77 0.15
C THR A 77 -19.77 2.98 -0.76
N PRO A 78 -19.55 4.21 -0.27
CA PRO A 78 -19.54 5.41 -1.12
C PRO A 78 -18.57 5.36 -2.30
N LEU A 79 -17.54 4.49 -2.30
CA LEU A 79 -16.63 4.30 -3.44
C LEU A 79 -17.33 3.81 -4.72
N ARG A 80 -18.53 3.22 -4.61
CA ARG A 80 -19.35 2.84 -5.79
C ARG A 80 -19.55 3.98 -6.79
N LYS A 81 -19.59 5.22 -6.29
CA LYS A 81 -19.71 6.41 -7.15
C LYS A 81 -18.44 6.69 -7.97
N GLY A 82 -17.28 6.17 -7.55
CA GLY A 82 -16.01 6.26 -8.28
C GLY A 82 -15.89 5.26 -9.43
N ASN A 83 -16.79 4.28 -9.49
CA ASN A 83 -16.82 3.20 -10.49
C ASN A 83 -15.47 2.48 -10.60
N TYR A 84 -14.98 1.96 -9.47
CA TYR A 84 -13.72 1.23 -9.42
C TYR A 84 -13.84 -0.19 -9.97
N SER A 85 -12.80 -0.60 -10.67
CA SER A 85 -12.40 -1.99 -10.90
C SER A 85 -11.14 -2.29 -10.06
N PHE A 86 -10.81 -3.56 -9.90
CA PHE A 86 -9.60 -3.95 -9.16
C PHE A 86 -8.83 -5.08 -9.85
N ILE A 87 -7.57 -5.22 -9.48
CA ILE A 87 -6.68 -6.32 -9.83
C ILE A 87 -6.13 -6.88 -8.52
N HIS A 88 -6.30 -8.17 -8.32
CA HIS A 88 -5.86 -8.91 -7.14
C HIS A 88 -5.44 -10.32 -7.53
N TYR A 89 -4.50 -10.88 -6.80
CA TYR A 89 -4.06 -12.27 -6.90
C TYR A 89 -3.80 -12.83 -5.51
N ASN A 90 -4.26 -14.03 -5.27
CA ASN A 90 -3.91 -14.75 -4.04
C ASN A 90 -2.41 -15.08 -4.04
N SER A 91 -1.75 -14.90 -2.91
CA SER A 91 -0.37 -15.29 -2.66
C SER A 91 -0.29 -16.51 -1.74
N ASP A 92 0.94 -16.98 -1.50
CA ASP A 92 1.20 -18.09 -0.58
C ASP A 92 1.41 -17.63 0.88
N ASP A 93 1.08 -16.38 1.23
CA ASP A 93 1.18 -15.87 2.61
C ASP A 93 0.26 -16.68 3.54
N LEU A 94 0.82 -17.22 4.62
CA LEU A 94 0.06 -18.09 5.54
C LEU A 94 -1.09 -17.38 6.26
N ARG A 95 -1.02 -16.06 6.41
CA ARG A 95 -2.13 -15.28 7.01
C ARG A 95 -3.29 -15.09 6.04
N GLY A 96 -3.10 -15.38 4.75
CA GLY A 96 -4.09 -15.14 3.72
C GLY A 96 -4.36 -13.65 3.51
N ILE A 97 -3.31 -12.84 3.45
CA ILE A 97 -3.42 -11.41 3.15
C ILE A 97 -2.56 -11.04 1.95
N ASP A 98 -3.10 -10.25 1.07
CA ASP A 98 -2.54 -9.95 -0.22
C ASP A 98 -2.43 -8.44 -0.47
N VAL A 99 -1.91 -8.10 -1.65
CA VAL A 99 -1.92 -6.76 -2.22
C VAL A 99 -2.94 -6.65 -3.34
N ALA A 100 -3.50 -5.45 -3.53
CA ALA A 100 -4.46 -5.20 -4.58
C ALA A 100 -4.27 -3.80 -5.18
N LEU A 101 -4.74 -3.62 -6.41
CA LEU A 101 -4.82 -2.32 -7.07
C LEU A 101 -6.28 -2.03 -7.45
N LEU A 102 -6.86 -0.98 -6.87
CA LEU A 102 -8.12 -0.41 -7.34
C LEU A 102 -7.80 0.68 -8.35
N TYR A 103 -8.56 0.74 -9.42
CA TYR A 103 -8.41 1.78 -10.44
C TYR A 103 -9.75 2.21 -11.00
N ARG A 104 -9.82 3.43 -11.49
CA ARG A 104 -10.98 3.94 -12.21
C ARG A 104 -10.76 3.73 -13.70
N PRO A 105 -11.57 2.90 -14.39
CA PRO A 105 -11.40 2.62 -15.82
C PRO A 105 -11.48 3.89 -16.71
N SER A 106 -12.15 4.94 -16.23
CA SER A 106 -12.20 6.24 -16.93
C SER A 106 -10.88 7.05 -16.79
N ARG A 107 -9.93 6.63 -15.97
CA ARG A 107 -8.68 7.35 -15.69
C ARG A 107 -7.44 6.52 -15.95
N PHE A 108 -7.50 5.22 -15.75
CA PHE A 108 -6.39 4.29 -15.93
C PHE A 108 -6.88 3.05 -16.67
N LYS A 109 -6.18 2.67 -17.72
CA LYS A 109 -6.49 1.50 -18.55
C LYS A 109 -5.36 0.48 -18.38
N PRO A 110 -5.54 -0.61 -17.59
CA PRO A 110 -4.57 -1.70 -17.53
C PRO A 110 -4.40 -2.34 -18.91
N ILE A 111 -3.15 -2.68 -19.25
CA ILE A 111 -2.77 -3.36 -20.49
C ILE A 111 -2.31 -4.77 -20.17
N GLU A 112 -1.46 -4.90 -19.16
CA GLU A 112 -0.90 -6.17 -18.71
C GLU A 112 -0.75 -6.16 -17.19
N HIS A 113 -1.01 -7.28 -16.53
CA HIS A 113 -0.78 -7.42 -15.10
C HIS A 113 -0.50 -8.87 -14.71
N TYR A 114 0.34 -9.04 -13.70
CA TYR A 114 0.67 -10.34 -13.11
C TYR A 114 1.29 -10.16 -11.73
N LYS A 115 1.44 -11.27 -11.03
CA LYS A 115 2.15 -11.30 -9.75
C LYS A 115 3.60 -11.74 -9.95
N ILE A 116 4.54 -11.09 -9.28
CA ILE A 116 5.93 -11.51 -9.17
C ILE A 116 6.02 -12.35 -7.89
N THR A 117 6.32 -13.63 -8.06
CA THR A 117 6.34 -14.61 -6.98
C THR A 117 7.73 -14.81 -6.41
N PHE A 118 7.79 -15.19 -5.15
CA PHE A 118 9.01 -15.49 -4.42
C PHE A 118 8.92 -16.91 -3.87
N PRO A 119 9.54 -17.91 -4.56
CA PRO A 119 9.51 -19.30 -4.11
C PRO A 119 10.06 -19.42 -2.69
N ALA A 120 9.32 -20.10 -1.84
CA ALA A 120 9.69 -20.36 -0.46
C ALA A 120 10.23 -21.81 -0.33
N SER A 121 11.35 -21.97 0.36
CA SER A 121 11.90 -23.32 0.67
C SER A 121 11.21 -23.95 1.88
N ASN A 122 10.54 -23.14 2.69
CA ASN A 122 9.79 -23.58 3.89
C ASN A 122 8.71 -22.55 4.23
N ASP A 123 7.81 -22.88 5.16
CA ASP A 123 6.70 -22.01 5.57
C ASP A 123 7.16 -20.65 6.12
N ALA A 124 8.33 -20.57 6.77
CA ALA A 124 8.85 -19.31 7.31
C ALA A 124 9.24 -18.31 6.21
N GLU A 125 9.52 -18.78 5.00
CA GLU A 125 9.86 -17.96 3.84
C GLU A 125 8.65 -17.56 3.00
N ARG A 126 7.48 -18.17 3.22
CA ARG A 126 6.25 -17.78 2.53
C ARG A 126 5.94 -16.31 2.75
N THR A 127 5.62 -15.61 1.69
CA THR A 127 5.36 -14.17 1.71
C THR A 127 4.37 -13.78 0.62
N ARG A 128 3.88 -12.54 0.69
CA ARG A 128 3.05 -11.96 -0.35
C ARG A 128 3.82 -11.79 -1.64
N ASP A 129 3.11 -12.01 -2.73
CA ASP A 129 3.61 -11.68 -4.05
C ASP A 129 3.57 -10.16 -4.27
N VAL A 130 4.38 -9.67 -5.20
CA VAL A 130 4.32 -8.28 -5.65
C VAL A 130 3.35 -8.19 -6.83
N LEU A 131 2.38 -7.32 -6.77
CA LEU A 131 1.49 -7.05 -7.90
C LEU A 131 2.16 -6.06 -8.86
N TYR A 132 2.35 -6.49 -10.09
CA TYR A 132 2.75 -5.63 -11.19
C TYR A 132 1.58 -5.34 -12.12
N VAL A 133 1.43 -4.08 -12.51
CA VAL A 133 0.43 -3.63 -13.47
C VAL A 133 1.04 -2.62 -14.42
N ASN A 134 0.98 -2.91 -15.71
CA ASN A 134 1.30 -1.97 -16.79
C ASN A 134 -0.01 -1.43 -17.36
N GLY A 135 -0.09 -0.12 -17.56
CA GLY A 135 -1.30 0.51 -18.09
C GLY A 135 -1.07 1.95 -18.54
N GLU A 136 -2.13 2.58 -19.01
CA GLU A 136 -2.08 3.93 -19.54
C GLU A 136 -2.96 4.89 -18.73
N MET A 137 -2.41 6.06 -18.41
CA MET A 137 -3.09 7.20 -17.81
C MET A 137 -2.77 8.47 -18.60
N ASN A 138 -3.80 9.15 -19.14
CA ASN A 138 -3.60 10.37 -19.92
C ASN A 138 -2.56 10.22 -21.05
N LYS A 139 -2.59 9.11 -21.80
CA LYS A 139 -1.63 8.75 -22.86
C LYS A 139 -0.20 8.48 -22.36
N THR A 140 0.03 8.49 -21.06
CA THR A 140 1.31 8.13 -20.45
C THR A 140 1.27 6.69 -20.00
N LYS A 141 2.18 5.88 -20.49
CA LYS A 141 2.37 4.49 -20.06
C LYS A 141 3.01 4.49 -18.67
N LEU A 142 2.43 3.75 -17.74
CA LEU A 142 2.87 3.63 -16.35
C LEU A 142 3.08 2.17 -15.97
N HIS A 143 4.14 1.89 -15.24
CA HIS A 143 4.43 0.61 -14.63
C HIS A 143 4.27 0.73 -13.11
N LEU A 144 3.29 0.05 -12.56
CA LEU A 144 2.91 0.12 -11.16
C LEU A 144 3.30 -1.17 -10.45
N TYR A 145 3.89 -1.03 -9.26
CA TYR A 145 4.17 -2.15 -8.36
C TYR A 145 3.49 -1.89 -7.03
N VAL A 146 2.73 -2.86 -6.53
CA VAL A 146 2.16 -2.83 -5.18
C VAL A 146 2.86 -3.89 -4.35
N VAL A 147 3.44 -3.45 -3.23
CA VAL A 147 4.35 -4.25 -2.40
C VAL A 147 3.84 -4.32 -0.97
N HIS A 148 3.90 -5.50 -0.36
CA HIS A 148 3.82 -5.65 1.09
C HIS A 148 4.94 -6.60 1.54
N ALA A 149 6.07 -6.03 1.89
CA ALA A 149 7.25 -6.78 2.27
C ALA A 149 7.09 -7.46 3.65
N PRO A 150 7.84 -8.53 3.95
CA PRO A 150 7.79 -9.22 5.24
C PRO A 150 8.08 -8.30 6.42
N SER A 151 7.31 -8.44 7.51
CA SER A 151 7.44 -7.61 8.72
C SER A 151 8.80 -7.79 9.44
N ARG A 152 9.13 -6.83 10.32
CA ARG A 152 10.34 -6.87 11.16
C ARG A 152 10.23 -7.77 12.39
N ARG A 153 9.19 -8.58 12.52
CA ARG A 153 9.03 -9.50 13.65
C ARG A 153 10.28 -10.42 13.76
N GLU A 154 10.44 -11.08 14.91
CA GLU A 154 11.54 -12.02 15.15
C GLU A 154 12.94 -11.39 14.97
N HIS A 155 13.18 -10.25 15.60
CA HIS A 155 14.45 -9.52 15.53
C HIS A 155 14.92 -9.23 14.10
N ASN A 156 13.97 -8.94 13.20
CA ASN A 156 14.26 -8.61 11.81
C ASN A 156 14.84 -9.78 10.97
N ALA A 157 14.51 -11.02 11.34
CA ALA A 157 15.01 -12.23 10.65
C ALA A 157 14.77 -12.21 9.13
N LYS A 158 13.67 -11.60 8.66
CA LYS A 158 13.32 -11.53 7.25
C LYS A 158 13.95 -10.36 6.46
N LYS A 159 14.99 -9.70 7.01
CA LYS A 159 15.65 -8.56 6.32
C LYS A 159 16.23 -8.94 4.95
N MET A 160 16.85 -10.12 4.85
CA MET A 160 17.42 -10.59 3.58
C MET A 160 16.33 -10.90 2.56
N LEU A 161 15.21 -11.48 3.00
CA LEU A 161 14.06 -11.73 2.13
C LEU A 161 13.47 -10.42 1.61
N ARG A 162 13.31 -9.39 2.46
CA ARG A 162 12.89 -8.05 1.99
C ARG A 162 13.82 -7.51 0.91
N LYS A 163 15.13 -7.58 1.17
CA LYS A 163 16.12 -7.13 0.19
C LYS A 163 16.01 -7.88 -1.14
N SER A 164 15.85 -9.20 -1.12
CA SER A 164 15.70 -10.00 -2.34
C SER A 164 14.44 -9.64 -3.14
N ILE A 165 13.34 -9.31 -2.45
CA ILE A 165 12.11 -8.79 -3.07
C ILE A 165 12.41 -7.47 -3.79
N PHE A 166 13.09 -6.53 -3.12
CA PHE A 166 13.43 -5.23 -3.69
C PHE A 166 14.41 -5.34 -4.86
N ASP A 167 15.44 -6.20 -4.74
CA ASP A 167 16.34 -6.51 -5.83
C ASP A 167 15.61 -7.09 -7.06
N SER A 168 14.63 -7.96 -6.84
CA SER A 168 13.83 -8.57 -7.91
C SER A 168 12.98 -7.53 -8.65
N ILE A 169 12.33 -6.62 -7.91
CA ILE A 169 11.59 -5.50 -8.51
C ILE A 169 12.54 -4.61 -9.32
N TYR A 170 13.69 -4.25 -8.75
CA TYR A 170 14.68 -3.42 -9.43
C TYR A 170 15.20 -4.08 -10.73
N ASN A 171 15.51 -5.37 -10.69
CA ASN A 171 15.95 -6.12 -11.86
C ASN A 171 14.86 -6.17 -12.95
N HIS A 172 13.60 -6.34 -12.56
CA HIS A 172 12.48 -6.27 -13.50
C HIS A 172 12.35 -4.87 -14.12
N ILE A 173 12.45 -3.80 -13.33
CA ILE A 173 12.49 -2.41 -13.83
C ILE A 173 13.63 -2.20 -14.81
N LYS A 174 14.84 -2.72 -14.49
CA LYS A 174 16.00 -2.63 -15.37
C LYS A 174 15.74 -3.26 -16.74
N GLN A 175 15.14 -4.46 -16.77
CA GLN A 175 14.77 -5.13 -18.03
C GLN A 175 13.74 -4.34 -18.85
N LEU A 176 12.76 -3.72 -18.18
CA LEU A 176 11.77 -2.88 -18.86
C LEU A 176 12.41 -1.57 -19.37
N LYS A 177 13.30 -0.97 -18.60
CA LYS A 177 14.06 0.21 -19.02
C LYS A 177 14.93 -0.06 -20.27
N GLU A 178 15.55 -1.23 -20.36
CA GLU A 178 16.31 -1.66 -21.55
C GLU A 178 15.41 -1.77 -22.81
N LYS A 179 14.09 -1.92 -22.62
CA LYS A 179 13.06 -1.88 -23.68
C LYS A 179 12.50 -0.47 -23.96
N GLY A 180 13.06 0.57 -23.30
CA GLY A 180 12.63 1.96 -23.48
C GLY A 180 11.51 2.42 -22.54
N GLU A 181 11.14 1.62 -21.55
CA GLU A 181 10.12 2.02 -20.56
C GLU A 181 10.74 2.95 -19.49
N GLU A 182 10.04 4.03 -19.13
CA GLU A 182 10.61 5.08 -18.29
C GLU A 182 9.80 5.44 -17.05
N ASN A 183 8.49 5.16 -17.03
CA ASN A 183 7.61 5.66 -15.98
C ASN A 183 7.21 4.57 -15.01
N PHE A 184 7.86 4.53 -13.85
CA PHE A 184 7.68 3.50 -12.81
C PHE A 184 7.21 4.13 -11.50
N ILE A 185 6.23 3.50 -10.86
CA ILE A 185 5.76 3.83 -9.51
C ILE A 185 5.76 2.54 -8.69
N ILE A 186 6.56 2.49 -7.66
CA ILE A 186 6.57 1.43 -6.66
C ILE A 186 5.91 2.01 -5.41
N MET A 187 4.85 1.39 -4.94
CA MET A 187 4.13 1.79 -3.75
C MET A 187 3.91 0.59 -2.83
N GLY A 188 4.01 0.79 -1.54
CA GLY A 188 3.82 -0.34 -0.63
C GLY A 188 4.20 -0.06 0.81
N ASP A 189 3.84 -1.03 1.67
CA ASP A 189 4.41 -1.21 2.98
C ASP A 189 5.68 -2.06 2.85
N PHE A 190 6.83 -1.39 2.92
CA PHE A 190 8.13 -2.03 2.76
C PHE A 190 8.64 -2.65 4.06
N ASN A 191 7.96 -2.40 5.18
CA ASN A 191 8.39 -2.84 6.52
C ASN A 191 9.85 -2.48 6.85
N ASP A 192 10.45 -1.56 6.09
CA ASP A 192 11.75 -0.92 6.31
C ASP A 192 11.63 0.57 5.96
N ASN A 193 12.44 1.41 6.61
CA ASN A 193 12.42 2.85 6.32
C ASN A 193 13.16 3.18 5.01
N PRO A 194 12.87 4.32 4.38
CA PRO A 194 13.54 4.75 3.14
C PRO A 194 15.07 4.79 3.20
N TRP A 195 15.63 5.01 4.39
CA TRP A 195 17.07 5.08 4.66
C TRP A 195 17.69 3.75 5.10
N ASP A 196 16.91 2.69 5.26
CA ASP A 196 17.42 1.38 5.62
C ASP A 196 18.16 0.74 4.43
N SER A 197 19.22 0.01 4.74
CA SER A 197 20.10 -0.55 3.71
C SER A 197 19.43 -1.56 2.77
N SER A 198 18.38 -2.23 3.21
CA SER A 198 17.56 -3.11 2.37
C SER A 198 16.85 -2.34 1.27
N VAL A 199 16.28 -1.16 1.59
CA VAL A 199 15.59 -0.28 0.64
C VAL A 199 16.60 0.46 -0.24
N THR A 200 17.58 1.15 0.38
CA THR A 200 18.52 1.97 -0.38
C THR A 200 19.36 1.15 -1.36
N LYS A 201 19.85 -0.04 -0.96
CA LYS A 201 20.61 -0.93 -1.81
C LYS A 201 19.74 -1.77 -2.74
N GLY A 202 18.54 -2.17 -2.31
CA GLY A 202 17.62 -2.95 -3.13
C GLY A 202 17.09 -2.17 -4.33
N PHE A 203 16.75 -0.91 -4.14
CA PHE A 203 16.27 -0.02 -5.21
C PHE A 203 17.33 0.94 -5.75
N HIS A 204 18.58 0.85 -5.27
CA HIS A 204 19.67 1.75 -5.66
C HIS A 204 19.30 3.23 -5.55
N THR A 205 18.69 3.63 -4.41
CA THR A 205 18.25 5.01 -4.16
C THR A 205 19.22 5.83 -3.32
N ASP A 206 20.42 5.34 -3.10
CA ASP A 206 21.47 5.92 -2.24
C ASP A 206 22.31 7.04 -2.89
N SER A 207 22.09 7.33 -4.16
CA SER A 207 22.77 8.37 -4.92
C SER A 207 21.80 9.35 -5.57
N LYS A 208 22.18 10.63 -5.65
CA LYS A 208 21.39 11.67 -6.33
C LYS A 208 21.22 11.47 -7.84
N GLN A 209 22.01 10.59 -8.45
CA GLN A 209 22.01 10.32 -9.90
C GLN A 209 21.25 9.05 -10.27
N THR A 210 20.62 8.37 -9.31
CA THR A 210 19.87 7.13 -9.54
C THR A 210 18.64 7.35 -10.39
N PHE A 211 18.23 6.31 -11.13
CA PHE A 211 17.00 6.32 -11.94
C PHE A 211 15.74 6.36 -11.08
N LEU A 212 15.77 5.69 -9.92
CA LEU A 212 14.67 5.66 -8.96
C LEU A 212 14.91 6.65 -7.82
N VAL A 213 13.84 7.30 -7.37
CA VAL A 213 13.84 8.26 -6.29
C VAL A 213 12.78 7.86 -5.26
N ASN A 214 13.20 7.70 -4.01
CA ASN A 214 12.28 7.46 -2.91
C ASN A 214 11.80 8.81 -2.36
N LEU A 215 10.51 9.08 -2.49
CA LEU A 215 9.92 10.36 -2.11
C LEU A 215 9.82 10.55 -0.60
N MET A 216 9.98 9.47 0.18
CA MET A 216 9.83 9.48 1.63
C MET A 216 11.16 9.72 2.38
N GLN A 217 12.28 9.95 1.69
CA GLN A 217 13.60 10.15 2.31
C GLN A 217 13.66 11.30 3.31
N ASN A 218 12.87 12.35 3.10
CA ASN A 218 12.90 13.55 3.93
C ASN A 218 12.12 13.45 5.25
N TYR A 219 11.44 12.32 5.50
CA TYR A 219 10.61 12.13 6.69
C TYR A 219 11.38 11.63 7.92
N LYS A 220 12.67 11.33 7.77
CA LYS A 220 13.49 10.78 8.85
C LYS A 220 13.34 11.59 10.15
N HIS A 221 12.89 10.93 11.21
CA HIS A 221 12.64 11.50 12.56
C HIS A 221 11.59 12.64 12.63
N LYS A 222 10.90 12.95 11.54
CA LYS A 222 9.92 14.04 11.51
C LYS A 222 8.49 13.54 11.52
N ALA A 223 8.22 12.49 10.76
CA ALA A 223 6.92 11.88 10.61
C ALA A 223 7.05 10.45 10.07
N GLY A 224 5.97 9.68 10.14
CA GLY A 224 5.88 8.33 9.58
C GLY A 224 4.43 7.97 9.32
N SER A 225 4.23 6.99 8.47
CA SER A 225 2.92 6.39 8.24
C SER A 225 2.52 5.42 9.35
N TYR A 226 3.48 4.91 10.09
CA TYR A 226 3.32 3.96 11.19
C TYR A 226 4.03 4.47 12.46
N VAL A 227 3.50 4.11 13.63
CA VAL A 227 4.11 4.46 14.92
C VAL A 227 4.33 3.20 15.74
N TYR A 228 5.56 2.98 16.16
CA TYR A 228 5.92 1.83 16.99
C TYR A 228 6.93 2.22 18.08
N ASN A 229 6.70 1.77 19.32
CA ASN A 229 7.57 2.05 20.48
C ASN A 229 7.91 3.54 20.66
N GLY A 230 6.98 4.44 20.34
CA GLY A 230 7.20 5.88 20.49
C GLY A 230 8.06 6.52 19.40
N GLU A 231 8.23 5.85 18.27
CA GLU A 231 8.96 6.34 17.11
C GLU A 231 8.10 6.33 15.85
N TYR A 232 8.32 7.32 14.98
CA TYR A 232 7.78 7.32 13.64
C TYR A 232 8.58 6.38 12.73
N LEU A 233 7.86 5.47 12.04
CA LEU A 233 8.39 4.59 11.02
C LEU A 233 7.73 4.93 9.68
N CYS A 234 8.54 5.08 8.64
CA CYS A 234 8.11 5.44 7.30
C CYS A 234 8.09 4.16 6.43
N PHE A 235 7.21 3.21 6.78
CA PHE A 235 7.15 1.91 6.12
C PHE A 235 6.40 1.95 4.80
N ASP A 236 5.36 2.80 4.72
CA ASP A 236 4.62 3.02 3.49
C ASP A 236 5.37 4.04 2.64
N GLN A 237 5.70 3.67 1.40
CA GLN A 237 6.59 4.46 0.57
C GLN A 237 6.11 4.54 -0.87
N PHE A 238 6.47 5.67 -1.52
CA PHE A 238 6.51 5.82 -2.96
C PHE A 238 7.96 5.92 -3.43
N ILE A 239 8.34 5.02 -4.32
CA ILE A 239 9.56 5.13 -5.12
C ILE A 239 9.13 5.32 -6.56
N ILE A 240 9.60 6.37 -7.21
CA ILE A 240 9.25 6.68 -8.59
C ILE A 240 10.49 6.81 -9.47
N SER A 241 10.31 6.61 -10.75
CA SER A 241 11.36 6.90 -11.73
C SER A 241 11.54 8.42 -11.90
N ARG A 242 12.77 8.83 -12.16
CA ARG A 242 13.13 10.24 -12.27
C ARG A 242 12.34 11.04 -13.31
N PRO A 243 11.96 10.50 -14.50
CA PRO A 243 11.10 11.22 -15.43
C PRO A 243 9.77 11.68 -14.82
N LEU A 244 9.19 10.91 -13.89
CA LEU A 244 7.96 11.29 -13.22
C LEU A 244 8.10 12.43 -12.20
N LEU A 245 9.33 12.82 -11.80
CA LEU A 245 9.51 13.97 -10.90
C LEU A 245 8.95 15.26 -11.50
N ASN A 246 9.00 15.42 -12.82
CA ASN A 246 8.49 16.60 -13.52
C ASN A 246 6.95 16.65 -13.57
N THR A 247 6.29 15.56 -13.21
CA THR A 247 4.82 15.46 -13.14
C THR A 247 4.30 15.60 -11.71
N LEU A 248 5.19 15.76 -10.72
CA LEU A 248 4.76 15.96 -9.34
C LEU A 248 4.06 17.32 -9.21
N ASP A 249 2.91 17.31 -8.56
CA ASP A 249 2.24 18.54 -8.16
C ASP A 249 3.11 19.27 -7.12
N SER A 250 3.50 20.49 -7.47
CA SER A 250 4.40 21.34 -6.63
C SER A 250 3.81 21.71 -5.26
N GLU A 251 2.48 21.62 -5.11
CA GLU A 251 1.80 21.87 -3.84
C GLU A 251 1.78 20.65 -2.91
N SER A 252 2.19 19.47 -3.39
CA SER A 252 2.22 18.23 -2.61
C SER A 252 3.48 18.12 -1.74
N ALA A 253 3.56 18.90 -0.67
CA ALA A 253 4.70 18.89 0.25
C ALA A 253 4.66 17.72 1.25
N ASP A 254 3.50 17.13 1.53
CA ASP A 254 3.34 16.04 2.49
C ASP A 254 2.63 14.83 1.81
N TYR A 255 3.37 13.74 1.70
CA TYR A 255 2.83 12.49 1.13
C TYR A 255 2.02 11.68 2.14
N ILE A 256 2.18 11.90 3.45
CA ILE A 256 1.44 11.18 4.49
C ILE A 256 0.13 11.91 4.77
N PHE A 257 -0.99 11.29 4.42
CA PHE A 257 -2.31 11.89 4.60
C PHE A 257 -2.80 11.69 6.04
N ARG A 258 -2.89 12.78 6.80
CA ARG A 258 -3.32 12.81 8.20
C ARG A 258 -4.49 13.78 8.36
N LYS A 259 -5.64 13.24 8.71
CA LYS A 259 -6.85 14.01 9.08
C LYS A 259 -7.32 13.56 10.46
N ASP A 260 -8.01 14.41 11.19
CA ASP A 260 -8.41 14.17 12.58
C ASP A 260 -9.09 12.82 12.78
N PHE A 261 -9.97 12.41 11.85
CA PHE A 261 -10.67 11.12 11.94
C PHE A 261 -9.78 9.89 11.74
N LEU A 262 -8.53 10.08 11.26
CA LEU A 262 -7.51 9.03 11.13
C LEU A 262 -6.60 8.96 12.35
N ILE A 263 -6.66 9.93 13.24
CA ILE A 263 -5.75 10.09 14.37
C ILE A 263 -6.40 9.52 15.61
N GLU A 264 -5.63 8.76 16.38
CA GLU A 264 -6.07 8.30 17.68
C GLU A 264 -6.18 9.47 18.65
N ASP A 265 -7.38 9.68 19.20
CA ASP A 265 -7.62 10.65 20.26
C ASP A 265 -7.11 10.10 21.61
N ASN A 266 -5.81 10.27 21.84
CA ASN A 266 -5.19 9.88 23.10
C ASN A 266 -4.20 10.97 23.56
N PRO A 267 -4.57 11.80 24.55
CA PRO A 267 -3.76 12.91 25.03
C PRO A 267 -2.42 12.48 25.66
N LYS A 268 -2.23 11.18 25.96
CA LYS A 268 -0.96 10.63 26.43
C LYS A 268 0.02 10.33 25.30
N ASN A 269 -0.44 10.29 24.06
CA ASN A 269 0.42 10.10 22.90
C ASN A 269 1.21 11.36 22.62
N LYS A 270 2.53 11.27 22.66
CA LYS A 270 3.43 12.36 22.25
C LYS A 270 3.52 12.51 20.72
N LEU A 271 3.12 11.48 19.99
CA LEU A 271 3.16 11.40 18.54
C LEU A 271 1.75 11.35 17.96
N ILE A 272 1.58 11.89 16.76
CA ILE A 272 0.37 11.71 15.97
C ILE A 272 0.31 10.25 15.51
N THR A 273 -0.59 9.48 16.10
CA THR A 273 -0.69 8.02 15.93
C THR A 273 -1.92 7.67 15.09
N PRO A 274 -1.83 6.75 14.12
CA PRO A 274 -2.99 6.27 13.38
C PRO A 274 -4.01 5.63 14.32
N PHE A 275 -5.30 5.83 14.03
CA PHE A 275 -6.39 5.21 14.77
C PHE A 275 -6.63 3.79 14.25
N SER A 276 -6.00 2.83 14.90
CA SER A 276 -6.02 1.41 14.53
C SER A 276 -7.39 0.74 14.72
N THR A 277 -7.65 -0.30 13.96
CA THR A 277 -8.85 -1.14 14.15
C THR A 277 -8.77 -1.94 15.45
N TYR A 278 -7.55 -2.44 15.77
CA TYR A 278 -7.29 -3.21 16.99
C TYR A 278 -6.01 -2.78 17.69
N LYS A 279 -6.01 -2.90 19.03
CA LYS A 279 -4.80 -2.95 19.86
C LYS A 279 -4.74 -4.32 20.54
N GLY A 280 -3.84 -5.19 20.07
CA GLY A 280 -3.87 -6.59 20.44
C GLY A 280 -5.18 -7.25 20.01
N ILE A 281 -5.93 -7.81 20.95
CA ILE A 281 -7.28 -8.39 20.72
C ILE A 281 -8.42 -7.38 20.92
N ARG A 282 -8.13 -6.19 21.46
CA ARG A 282 -9.14 -5.18 21.79
C ARG A 282 -9.50 -4.35 20.58
N TYR A 283 -10.79 -4.41 20.19
CA TYR A 283 -11.34 -3.57 19.14
C TYR A 283 -11.35 -2.10 19.54
N GLN A 284 -10.79 -1.24 18.70
CA GLN A 284 -10.76 0.22 18.87
C GLN A 284 -11.77 0.92 17.95
N GLY A 285 -12.08 0.31 16.83
CA GLY A 285 -13.03 0.86 15.85
C GLY A 285 -12.44 1.92 14.94
N GLY A 286 -11.12 2.02 14.88
CA GLY A 286 -10.38 2.84 13.94
C GLY A 286 -10.27 2.21 12.56
N ILE A 287 -9.44 2.79 11.72
CA ILE A 287 -9.36 2.49 10.30
C ILE A 287 -8.17 1.57 9.99
N SER A 288 -6.99 1.97 10.43
CA SER A 288 -5.74 1.25 10.26
C SER A 288 -4.69 1.76 11.24
N ASP A 289 -3.70 0.93 11.56
CA ASP A 289 -2.49 1.30 12.28
C ASP A 289 -1.45 2.00 11.36
N HIS A 290 -1.79 2.21 10.08
CA HIS A 290 -1.04 2.99 9.12
C HIS A 290 -1.84 4.21 8.62
N PHE A 291 -1.16 5.33 8.40
CA PHE A 291 -1.70 6.43 7.61
C PHE A 291 -1.56 6.14 6.12
N PRO A 292 -2.57 6.45 5.29
CA PRO A 292 -2.40 6.36 3.85
C PRO A 292 -1.36 7.37 3.36
N ILE A 293 -0.69 7.01 2.28
CA ILE A 293 0.21 7.92 1.56
C ILE A 293 -0.41 8.29 0.21
N VAL A 294 -0.17 9.53 -0.23
CA VAL A 294 -0.79 10.12 -1.42
C VAL A 294 0.27 10.70 -2.33
N LEU A 295 0.21 10.37 -3.60
CA LEU A 295 1.03 10.91 -4.67
C LEU A 295 0.13 11.63 -5.68
N LYS A 296 0.30 12.94 -5.82
CA LYS A 296 -0.38 13.75 -6.83
C LYS A 296 0.53 13.89 -8.05
N LEU A 297 0.03 13.47 -9.20
CA LEU A 297 0.71 13.56 -10.49
C LEU A 297 -0.16 14.40 -11.42
N ASP A 298 0.44 15.42 -12.04
CA ASP A 298 -0.16 16.22 -13.10
C ASP A 298 0.48 15.80 -14.44
N PHE A 299 -0.20 14.99 -15.19
CA PHE A 299 0.13 14.74 -16.59
C PHE A 299 -0.48 15.87 -17.40
N GLN A 300 0.25 16.97 -17.58
CA GLN A 300 -0.18 18.06 -18.43
C GLN A 300 -0.64 17.47 -19.77
N THR A 301 -1.93 17.62 -20.07
CA THR A 301 -2.40 17.44 -21.43
C THR A 301 -1.71 18.52 -22.24
N ASN A 302 -0.72 18.15 -23.07
CA ASN A 302 -0.19 19.05 -24.07
C ASN A 302 -1.40 19.66 -24.80
N LYS A 303 -1.70 20.92 -24.47
CA LYS A 303 -2.60 21.73 -25.30
C LYS A 303 -1.85 21.87 -26.63
N GLN A 304 -2.21 21.01 -27.59
CA GLN A 304 -1.94 21.24 -29.01
C GLN A 304 -2.82 22.38 -29.50
#